data_eb1864838e23c85f45d0acef0357c84c
#
_entry.id   eb1864838e23c85f45d0acef0357c84c
#
_cell.length_a   1.000
_cell.length_b   1.000
_cell.length_c   1.000
_cell.angle_alpha   90.00
_cell.angle_beta   90.00
_cell.angle_gamma   90.00
#
_symmetry.space_group_name_H-M   'P 1'
#
loop_
_entity.id
_entity.type
_entity.pdbx_description
1 polymer ?
#
loop_
_entity_poly.entity_id
_entity_poly.type
_entity_poly.pdbx_seq_one_letter_code
_entity_poly.pdbx_strand_id
1 'polypeptide(L)'
;ICIGVMVAVWILSGTVPTMIYYGLEVVTPQLFLPVCFLATLVIGIVVGAWGAAGTIGLAFIGIAAALDVPLGMAAGAIVGAAYVSEIVSPLVDGPNLAAAIAEVDVFALCKRFLPLVIAVCLACAGIYAVIGFGLDASGDAGASTAAILSGLEGSFNIGPVTLIPLVVMVVCIAFQVPAIPSFLVGIAVGAIEAVFYQGVDASMLLGAMVRGAESNTGAQFIDT
;
A
#
# COMPACT_ATOMS: atom_id res chain seq x y z
N ILE A 1 -11.55 5.38 10.46
CA ILE A 1 -10.87 6.48 11.17
C ILE A 1 -9.40 6.15 11.33
N CYS A 2 -8.99 5.03 11.97
CA CYS A 2 -7.56 4.71 12.19
C CYS A 2 -6.73 4.68 10.90
N ILE A 3 -7.27 4.11 9.82
CA ILE A 3 -6.57 4.03 8.52
C ILE A 3 -6.34 5.45 7.95
N GLY A 4 -7.34 6.33 8.00
CA GLY A 4 -7.18 7.71 7.52
C GLY A 4 -6.12 8.49 8.31
N VAL A 5 -6.10 8.34 9.64
CA VAL A 5 -5.05 8.93 10.50
C VAL A 5 -3.68 8.37 10.15
N MET A 6 -3.58 7.05 9.96
CA MET A 6 -2.33 6.40 9.58
C MET A 6 -1.80 6.92 8.24
N VAL A 7 -2.67 7.02 7.23
CA VAL A 7 -2.31 7.57 5.91
C VAL A 7 -1.77 8.98 6.04
N ALA A 8 -2.47 9.87 6.77
CA ALA A 8 -2.05 11.25 6.97
C ALA A 8 -0.67 11.35 7.65
N VAL A 9 -0.45 10.55 8.69
CA VAL A 9 0.84 10.49 9.39
C VAL A 9 1.94 9.94 8.49
N TRP A 10 1.67 8.90 7.71
CA TRP A 10 2.66 8.27 6.83
C TRP A 10 3.04 9.13 5.61
N ILE A 11 2.14 10.02 5.16
CA ILE A 11 2.50 11.05 4.17
C ILE A 11 3.49 12.03 4.81
N LEU A 12 3.18 12.56 5.99
CA LEU A 12 4.02 13.54 6.67
C LEU A 12 5.34 12.97 7.20
N SER A 13 5.39 11.68 7.57
CA SER A 13 6.63 11.00 7.96
C SER A 13 7.58 10.70 6.79
N GLY A 14 7.10 10.84 5.55
CA GLY A 14 7.87 10.47 4.37
C GLY A 14 7.80 8.97 4.05
N THR A 15 7.05 8.16 4.80
CA THR A 15 6.90 6.71 4.55
C THR A 15 6.28 6.47 3.17
N VAL A 16 5.12 7.09 2.89
CA VAL A 16 4.45 6.97 1.58
C VAL A 16 5.30 7.57 0.45
N PRO A 17 5.85 8.79 0.56
CA PRO A 17 6.79 9.34 -0.42
C PRO A 17 7.97 8.43 -0.73
N THR A 18 8.59 7.83 0.28
CA THR A 18 9.71 6.90 0.10
C THR A 18 9.30 5.61 -0.60
N MET A 19 8.11 5.07 -0.30
CA MET A 19 7.57 3.91 -1.00
C MET A 19 7.32 4.22 -2.49
N ILE A 20 6.81 5.42 -2.80
CA ILE A 20 6.62 5.87 -4.17
C ILE A 20 7.99 6.02 -4.87
N TYR A 21 8.95 6.63 -4.22
CA TYR A 21 10.29 6.84 -4.76
C TYR A 21 10.95 5.52 -5.19
N TYR A 22 11.11 4.57 -4.27
CA TYR A 22 11.70 3.26 -4.58
C TYR A 22 10.84 2.44 -5.55
N GLY A 23 9.51 2.61 -5.49
CA GLY A 23 8.60 1.97 -6.44
C GLY A 23 8.84 2.43 -7.86
N LEU A 24 9.06 3.72 -8.09
CA LEU A 24 9.35 4.30 -9.40
C LEU A 24 10.72 3.90 -9.96
N GLU A 25 11.70 3.62 -9.10
CA GLU A 25 13.00 3.11 -9.54
C GLU A 25 12.94 1.68 -10.07
N VAL A 26 12.04 0.85 -9.53
CA VAL A 26 12.02 -0.60 -9.79
C VAL A 26 10.96 -1.00 -10.82
N VAL A 27 9.84 -0.26 -10.89
CA VAL A 27 8.64 -0.67 -11.62
C VAL A 27 8.49 0.12 -12.91
N THR A 28 8.49 -0.59 -14.05
CA THR A 28 8.16 0.00 -15.35
C THR A 28 6.64 0.08 -15.56
N PRO A 29 6.12 1.03 -16.37
CA PRO A 29 4.67 1.15 -16.62
C PRO A 29 4.02 -0.15 -17.09
N GLN A 30 4.71 -0.94 -17.94
CA GLN A 30 4.20 -2.20 -18.49
C GLN A 30 4.02 -3.29 -17.42
N LEU A 31 4.90 -3.32 -16.42
CA LEU A 31 4.87 -4.31 -15.34
C LEU A 31 4.16 -3.80 -14.09
N PHE A 32 3.72 -2.54 -14.09
CA PHE A 32 3.13 -1.92 -12.92
C PHE A 32 1.89 -2.68 -12.40
N LEU A 33 0.91 -2.94 -13.26
CA LEU A 33 -0.34 -3.59 -12.86
C LEU A 33 -0.15 -5.00 -12.27
N PRO A 34 0.60 -5.92 -12.92
CA PRO A 34 0.84 -7.24 -12.34
C PRO A 34 1.68 -7.18 -11.06
N VAL A 35 2.68 -6.29 -10.98
CA VAL A 35 3.48 -6.12 -9.75
C VAL A 35 2.63 -5.56 -8.62
N CYS A 36 1.83 -4.54 -8.89
CA CYS A 36 0.87 -3.95 -7.95
C CYS A 36 -0.09 -5.00 -7.40
N PHE A 37 -0.69 -5.82 -8.28
CA PHE A 37 -1.59 -6.90 -7.90
C PHE A 37 -0.90 -7.94 -7.01
N LEU A 38 0.25 -8.47 -7.43
CA LEU A 38 0.96 -9.51 -6.70
C LEU A 38 1.52 -9.02 -5.35
N ALA A 39 2.08 -7.82 -5.32
CA ALA A 39 2.60 -7.24 -4.09
C ALA A 39 1.47 -6.98 -3.07
N THR A 40 0.34 -6.42 -3.52
CA THR A 40 -0.83 -6.21 -2.66
C THR A 40 -1.41 -7.54 -2.16
N LEU A 41 -1.44 -8.58 -3.00
CA LEU A 41 -1.87 -9.92 -2.62
C LEU A 41 -0.99 -10.50 -1.50
N VAL A 42 0.33 -10.48 -1.67
CA VAL A 42 1.28 -11.03 -0.69
C VAL A 42 1.16 -10.30 0.65
N ILE A 43 1.11 -8.98 0.61
CA ILE A 43 0.96 -8.18 1.83
C ILE A 43 -0.42 -8.41 2.45
N GLY A 44 -1.48 -8.47 1.64
CA GLY A 44 -2.84 -8.73 2.12
C GLY A 44 -3.02 -10.05 2.85
N ILE A 45 -2.27 -11.10 2.49
CA ILE A 45 -2.28 -12.37 3.22
C ILE A 45 -1.80 -12.19 4.67
N VAL A 46 -0.86 -11.27 4.90
CA VAL A 46 -0.27 -11.02 6.23
C VAL A 46 -1.06 -9.97 7.01
N VAL A 47 -1.44 -8.88 6.35
CA VAL A 47 -1.99 -7.67 6.98
C VAL A 47 -3.52 -7.61 6.90
N GLY A 48 -4.12 -8.43 6.03
CA GLY A 48 -5.53 -8.37 5.67
C GLY A 48 -5.80 -7.32 4.58
N ALA A 49 -6.99 -7.39 3.94
CA ALA A 49 -7.34 -6.54 2.81
C ALA A 49 -7.30 -5.05 3.13
N TRP A 50 -7.88 -4.64 4.26
CA TRP A 50 -7.94 -3.24 4.68
C TRP A 50 -6.55 -2.67 4.96
N GLY A 51 -5.69 -3.47 5.60
CA GLY A 51 -4.30 -3.10 5.86
C GLY A 51 -3.50 -2.95 4.56
N ALA A 52 -3.59 -3.90 3.64
CA ALA A 52 -2.89 -3.84 2.37
C ALA A 52 -3.37 -2.67 1.50
N ALA A 53 -4.69 -2.47 1.37
CA ALA A 53 -5.24 -1.37 0.59
C ALA A 53 -4.88 0.00 1.17
N GLY A 54 -4.96 0.17 2.50
CA GLY A 54 -4.67 1.43 3.18
C GLY A 54 -3.19 1.76 3.32
N THR A 55 -2.29 0.81 3.11
CA THR A 55 -0.84 1.02 3.20
C THR A 55 -0.20 1.03 1.82
N ILE A 56 0.18 -0.16 1.33
CA ILE A 56 0.87 -0.28 0.05
C ILE A 56 -0.04 0.10 -1.13
N GLY A 57 -1.36 -0.10 -0.99
CA GLY A 57 -2.32 0.31 -2.01
C GLY A 57 -2.28 1.80 -2.29
N LEU A 58 -2.18 2.64 -1.23
CA LEU A 58 -2.04 4.08 -1.40
C LEU A 58 -0.75 4.46 -2.13
N ALA A 59 0.38 3.82 -1.77
CA ALA A 59 1.65 4.04 -2.45
C ALA A 59 1.55 3.67 -3.95
N PHE A 60 0.91 2.56 -4.28
CA PHE A 60 0.69 2.16 -5.67
C PHE A 60 -0.22 3.13 -6.45
N ILE A 61 -1.21 3.74 -5.81
CA ILE A 61 -2.01 4.80 -6.46
C ILE A 61 -1.11 6.00 -6.81
N GLY A 62 -0.21 6.40 -5.90
CA GLY A 62 0.78 7.45 -6.19
C GLY A 62 1.73 7.08 -7.34
N ILE A 63 2.23 5.84 -7.35
CA ILE A 63 3.07 5.33 -8.44
C ILE A 63 2.28 5.28 -9.77
N ALA A 64 1.02 4.85 -9.76
CA ALA A 64 0.16 4.82 -10.94
C ALA A 64 -0.01 6.23 -11.55
N ALA A 65 -0.25 7.23 -10.70
CA ALA A 65 -0.36 8.61 -11.13
C ALA A 65 0.96 9.12 -11.75
N ALA A 66 2.09 8.75 -11.17
CA ALA A 66 3.43 9.12 -11.65
C ALA A 66 3.79 8.46 -12.99
N LEU A 67 3.31 7.23 -13.22
CA LEU A 67 3.53 6.45 -14.45
C LEU A 67 2.46 6.69 -15.52
N ASP A 68 1.52 7.62 -15.29
CA ASP A 68 0.35 7.89 -16.16
C ASP A 68 -0.52 6.65 -16.43
N VAL A 69 -0.54 5.72 -15.45
CA VAL A 69 -1.41 4.54 -15.49
C VAL A 69 -2.81 4.96 -15.00
N PRO A 70 -3.90 4.57 -15.71
CA PRO A 70 -5.24 4.92 -15.30
C PRO A 70 -5.53 4.47 -13.86
N LEU A 71 -5.84 5.43 -12.97
CA LEU A 71 -6.02 5.18 -11.53
C LEU A 71 -7.11 4.14 -11.24
N GLY A 72 -8.14 4.07 -12.08
CA GLY A 72 -9.19 3.05 -11.95
C GLY A 72 -8.69 1.62 -12.15
N MET A 73 -7.69 1.42 -13.05
CA MET A 73 -7.08 0.11 -13.27
C MET A 73 -6.18 -0.27 -12.07
N ALA A 74 -5.38 0.68 -11.59
CA ALA A 74 -4.55 0.49 -10.41
C ALA A 74 -5.42 0.16 -9.17
N ALA A 75 -6.47 0.95 -8.92
CA ALA A 75 -7.40 0.71 -7.83
C ALA A 75 -8.08 -0.66 -7.94
N GLY A 76 -8.49 -1.07 -9.15
CA GLY A 76 -9.05 -2.39 -9.41
C GLY A 76 -8.08 -3.53 -9.09
N ALA A 77 -6.80 -3.38 -9.45
CA ALA A 77 -5.75 -4.35 -9.14
C ALA A 77 -5.51 -4.46 -7.63
N ILE A 78 -5.43 -3.32 -6.94
CA ILE A 78 -5.23 -3.26 -5.48
C ILE A 78 -6.40 -3.90 -4.73
N VAL A 79 -7.63 -3.45 -5.02
CA VAL A 79 -8.83 -3.96 -4.33
C VAL A 79 -9.04 -5.43 -4.64
N GLY A 80 -8.88 -5.85 -5.90
CA GLY A 80 -8.98 -7.26 -6.29
C GLY A 80 -7.98 -8.14 -5.57
N ALA A 81 -6.72 -7.74 -5.48
CA ALA A 81 -5.67 -8.46 -4.76
C ALA A 81 -5.96 -8.52 -3.26
N ALA A 82 -6.37 -7.41 -2.66
CA ALA A 82 -6.70 -7.31 -1.26
C ALA A 82 -7.82 -8.29 -0.87
N TYR A 83 -8.92 -8.32 -1.63
CA TYR A 83 -10.02 -9.26 -1.37
C TYR A 83 -9.66 -10.72 -1.61
N VAL A 84 -8.86 -11.00 -2.64
CA VAL A 84 -8.38 -12.38 -2.90
C VAL A 84 -7.48 -12.87 -1.76
N SER A 85 -6.67 -11.99 -1.19
CA SER A 85 -5.81 -12.33 -0.06
C SER A 85 -6.59 -12.77 1.18
N GLU A 86 -7.78 -12.20 1.41
CA GLU A 86 -8.64 -12.59 2.54
C GLU A 86 -9.11 -14.04 2.48
N ILE A 87 -9.31 -14.59 1.29
CA ILE A 87 -9.83 -15.97 1.13
C ILE A 87 -8.85 -17.03 1.64
N VAL A 88 -7.54 -16.76 1.54
CA VAL A 88 -6.48 -17.71 1.90
C VAL A 88 -5.73 -17.35 3.17
N SER A 89 -6.04 -16.23 3.79
CA SER A 89 -5.38 -15.81 5.02
C SER A 89 -6.11 -16.38 6.26
N PRO A 90 -5.46 -17.25 7.05
CA PRO A 90 -6.05 -17.71 8.30
C PRO A 90 -6.02 -16.65 9.41
N LEU A 91 -5.44 -15.49 9.16
CA LEU A 91 -5.27 -14.40 10.14
C LEU A 91 -6.41 -13.39 10.10
N VAL A 92 -7.29 -13.44 9.08
CA VAL A 92 -8.39 -12.49 8.90
C VAL A 92 -9.73 -13.07 9.35
N ASP A 93 -10.69 -12.17 9.61
CA ASP A 93 -11.97 -12.53 10.24
C ASP A 93 -12.85 -13.43 9.35
N GLY A 94 -12.86 -13.22 8.03
CA GLY A 94 -13.73 -13.93 7.09
C GLY A 94 -13.57 -15.45 7.12
N PRO A 95 -12.40 -16.00 6.82
CA PRO A 95 -12.14 -17.44 6.92
C PRO A 95 -12.32 -18.01 8.32
N ASN A 96 -11.96 -17.26 9.37
CA ASN A 96 -12.14 -17.70 10.75
C ASN A 96 -13.62 -17.85 11.11
N LEU A 97 -14.46 -16.88 10.71
CA LEU A 97 -15.91 -16.95 10.93
C LEU A 97 -16.52 -18.10 10.12
N ALA A 98 -16.13 -18.24 8.85
CA ALA A 98 -16.63 -19.32 8.00
C ALA A 98 -16.24 -20.70 8.54
N ALA A 99 -14.99 -20.87 9.01
CA ALA A 99 -14.51 -22.10 9.62
C ALA A 99 -15.26 -22.43 10.92
N ALA A 100 -15.51 -21.41 11.76
CA ALA A 100 -16.26 -21.57 13.00
C ALA A 100 -17.71 -22.00 12.75
N ILE A 101 -18.39 -21.42 11.76
CA ILE A 101 -19.77 -21.78 11.39
C ILE A 101 -19.83 -23.19 10.79
N ALA A 102 -18.84 -23.54 9.96
CA ALA A 102 -18.75 -24.85 9.32
C ALA A 102 -18.18 -25.96 10.23
N GLU A 103 -17.76 -25.60 11.45
CA GLU A 103 -17.11 -26.51 12.42
C GLU A 103 -15.88 -27.23 11.82
N VAL A 104 -15.10 -26.53 11.03
CA VAL A 104 -13.86 -27.05 10.40
C VAL A 104 -12.64 -26.25 10.83
N ASP A 105 -11.46 -26.84 10.68
CA ASP A 105 -10.20 -26.13 10.92
C ASP A 105 -9.95 -25.05 9.85
N VAL A 106 -9.59 -23.83 10.28
CA VAL A 106 -9.39 -22.69 9.38
C VAL A 106 -8.23 -22.92 8.39
N PHE A 107 -7.14 -23.58 8.83
CA PHE A 107 -6.01 -23.89 7.95
C PHE A 107 -6.39 -24.91 6.89
N ALA A 108 -7.21 -25.92 7.26
CA ALA A 108 -7.73 -26.89 6.31
C ALA A 108 -8.65 -26.21 5.27
N LEU A 109 -9.49 -25.27 5.71
CA LEU A 109 -10.36 -24.46 4.83
C LEU A 109 -9.54 -23.64 3.84
N CYS A 110 -8.60 -22.83 4.34
CA CYS A 110 -7.72 -21.99 3.49
C CYS A 110 -6.92 -22.85 2.50
N LYS A 111 -6.35 -23.96 2.94
CA LYS A 111 -5.60 -24.87 2.09
C LYS A 111 -6.46 -25.48 0.97
N ARG A 112 -7.75 -25.70 1.21
CA ARG A 112 -8.67 -26.21 0.19
C ARG A 112 -9.00 -25.17 -0.88
N PHE A 113 -9.04 -23.88 -0.52
CA PHE A 113 -9.24 -22.79 -1.48
C PHE A 113 -7.98 -22.41 -2.24
N LEU A 114 -6.80 -22.74 -1.73
CA LEU A 114 -5.51 -22.34 -2.29
C LEU A 114 -5.36 -22.64 -3.80
N PRO A 115 -5.71 -23.85 -4.32
CA PRO A 115 -5.57 -24.13 -5.76
C PRO A 115 -6.45 -23.23 -6.62
N LEU A 116 -7.68 -22.93 -6.17
CA LEU A 116 -8.60 -22.03 -6.88
C LEU A 116 -8.04 -20.61 -6.88
N VAL A 117 -7.56 -20.14 -5.74
CA VAL A 117 -6.99 -18.79 -5.60
C VAL A 117 -5.74 -18.65 -6.46
N ILE A 118 -4.86 -19.64 -6.50
CA ILE A 118 -3.67 -19.64 -7.38
C ILE A 118 -4.11 -19.52 -8.85
N ALA A 119 -5.10 -20.31 -9.28
CA ALA A 119 -5.60 -20.23 -10.67
C ALA A 119 -6.16 -18.85 -11.00
N VAL A 120 -6.96 -18.25 -10.10
CA VAL A 120 -7.51 -16.91 -10.27
C VAL A 120 -6.39 -15.86 -10.28
N CYS A 121 -5.42 -15.96 -9.37
CA CYS A 121 -4.29 -15.04 -9.31
C CYS A 121 -3.44 -15.07 -10.59
N LEU A 122 -3.16 -16.26 -11.13
CA LEU A 122 -2.44 -16.40 -12.39
C LEU A 122 -3.23 -15.81 -13.56
N ALA A 123 -4.54 -16.04 -13.62
CA ALA A 123 -5.40 -15.46 -14.65
C ALA A 123 -5.41 -13.91 -14.53
N CYS A 124 -5.61 -13.35 -13.34
CA CYS A 124 -5.60 -11.91 -13.12
C CYS A 124 -4.24 -11.30 -13.44
N ALA A 125 -3.14 -11.89 -12.97
CA ALA A 125 -1.80 -11.43 -13.27
C ALA A 125 -1.51 -11.45 -14.78
N GLY A 126 -1.99 -12.49 -15.49
CA GLY A 126 -1.88 -12.59 -16.95
C GLY A 126 -2.67 -11.50 -17.65
N ILE A 127 -3.91 -11.24 -17.23
CA ILE A 127 -4.75 -10.17 -17.77
C ILE A 127 -4.11 -8.80 -17.53
N TYR A 128 -3.64 -8.54 -16.33
CA TYR A 128 -2.95 -7.30 -15.99
C TYR A 128 -1.64 -7.12 -16.76
N ALA A 129 -0.90 -8.20 -17.01
CA ALA A 129 0.29 -8.16 -17.86
C ALA A 129 -0.08 -7.78 -19.29
N VAL A 130 -1.10 -8.40 -19.87
CA VAL A 130 -1.57 -8.07 -21.24
C VAL A 130 -2.02 -6.61 -21.32
N ILE A 131 -2.78 -6.13 -20.34
CA ILE A 131 -3.21 -4.73 -20.28
C ILE A 131 -1.98 -3.82 -20.13
N GLY A 132 -1.04 -4.16 -19.26
CA GLY A 132 0.18 -3.39 -19.02
C GLY A 132 1.05 -3.24 -20.27
N PHE A 133 1.22 -4.31 -21.06
CA PHE A 133 1.90 -4.25 -22.37
C PHE A 133 1.15 -3.44 -23.43
N GLY A 134 -0.17 -3.26 -23.28
CA GLY A 134 -1.00 -2.40 -24.13
C GLY A 134 -1.01 -0.93 -23.70
N LEU A 135 -0.49 -0.60 -22.53
CA LEU A 135 -0.27 0.78 -22.10
C LEU A 135 0.96 1.30 -22.84
N ASP A 136 0.74 2.16 -23.84
CA ASP A 136 1.83 2.83 -24.52
C ASP A 136 2.63 3.65 -23.49
N ALA A 137 3.88 3.28 -23.28
CA ALA A 137 4.84 4.13 -22.62
C ALA A 137 5.15 5.30 -23.57
N SER A 138 4.22 6.26 -23.65
CA SER A 138 4.44 7.51 -24.36
C SER A 138 5.68 8.16 -23.74
N GLY A 139 6.60 8.62 -24.59
CA GLY A 139 7.96 9.05 -24.20
C GLY A 139 8.09 10.15 -23.14
N ASP A 140 6.96 10.69 -22.64
CA ASP A 140 6.88 11.65 -21.53
C ASP A 140 6.88 11.01 -20.13
N ALA A 141 6.61 9.70 -20.01
CA ALA A 141 6.59 9.02 -18.71
C ALA A 141 7.95 9.12 -17.97
N GLY A 142 9.06 9.07 -18.70
CA GLY A 142 10.39 9.23 -18.13
C GLY A 142 10.66 10.64 -17.59
N ALA A 143 10.20 11.66 -18.29
CA ALA A 143 10.37 13.06 -17.84
C ALA A 143 9.46 13.38 -16.65
N SER A 144 8.22 12.89 -16.66
CA SER A 144 7.28 13.01 -15.54
C SER A 144 7.78 12.30 -14.30
N THR A 145 8.28 11.07 -14.45
CA THR A 145 8.88 10.29 -13.35
C THR A 145 10.08 11.02 -12.74
N ALA A 146 10.99 11.55 -13.56
CA ALA A 146 12.16 12.29 -13.08
C ALA A 146 11.75 13.58 -12.34
N ALA A 147 10.74 14.29 -12.82
CA ALA A 147 10.22 15.49 -12.15
C ALA A 147 9.60 15.14 -10.78
N ILE A 148 8.86 14.03 -10.68
CA ILE A 148 8.28 13.57 -9.42
C ILE A 148 9.37 13.11 -8.44
N LEU A 149 10.35 12.34 -8.90
CA LEU A 149 11.48 11.91 -8.06
C LEU A 149 12.23 13.11 -7.49
N SER A 150 12.55 14.12 -8.31
CA SER A 150 13.22 15.35 -7.86
C SER A 150 12.35 16.17 -6.90
N GLY A 151 11.04 16.21 -7.12
CA GLY A 151 10.08 16.86 -6.22
C GLY A 151 10.00 16.19 -4.85
N LEU A 152 10.00 14.85 -4.83
CA LEU A 152 9.99 14.07 -3.59
C LEU A 152 11.30 14.25 -2.81
N GLU A 153 12.46 14.18 -3.48
CA GLU A 153 13.77 14.43 -2.86
C GLU A 153 13.91 15.86 -2.30
N GLY A 154 13.29 16.83 -2.95
CA GLY A 154 13.31 18.22 -2.49
C GLY A 154 12.37 18.49 -1.31
N SER A 155 11.34 17.69 -1.12
CA SER A 155 10.29 17.91 -0.11
C SER A 155 10.41 17.00 1.11
N PHE A 156 11.02 15.84 0.98
CA PHE A 156 11.14 14.84 2.04
C PHE A 156 12.57 14.31 2.15
N ASN A 157 12.98 13.98 3.37
CA ASN A 157 14.20 13.22 3.62
C ASN A 157 13.95 11.75 3.28
N ILE A 158 14.17 11.36 2.02
CA ILE A 158 13.96 9.99 1.55
C ILE A 158 15.10 9.09 2.01
N GLY A 159 14.76 7.96 2.61
CA GLY A 159 15.77 7.00 3.06
C GLY A 159 15.15 5.74 3.68
N PRO A 160 15.95 4.70 3.95
CA PRO A 160 15.44 3.46 4.54
C PRO A 160 14.87 3.66 5.95
N VAL A 161 15.22 4.74 6.63
CA VAL A 161 14.70 5.11 7.95
C VAL A 161 13.20 5.37 7.85
N THR A 162 12.73 6.05 6.82
CA THR A 162 11.32 6.39 6.63
C THR A 162 10.41 5.18 6.36
N LEU A 163 10.97 4.00 6.18
CA LEU A 163 10.22 2.75 6.08
C LEU A 163 10.02 2.04 7.43
N ILE A 164 10.59 2.57 8.52
CA ILE A 164 10.46 1.96 9.86
C ILE A 164 9.00 1.80 10.29
N PRO A 165 8.08 2.78 10.12
CA PRO A 165 6.68 2.61 10.50
C PRO A 165 6.01 1.43 9.78
N LEU A 166 6.30 1.27 8.48
CA LEU A 166 5.81 0.15 7.69
C LEU A 166 6.36 -1.19 8.21
N VAL A 167 7.68 -1.27 8.43
CA VAL A 167 8.32 -2.50 8.92
C VAL A 167 7.79 -2.88 10.30
N VAL A 168 7.67 -1.92 11.21
CA VAL A 168 7.13 -2.15 12.56
C VAL A 168 5.69 -2.67 12.49
N MET A 169 4.86 -2.09 11.63
CA MET A 169 3.49 -2.54 11.45
C MET A 169 3.44 -3.98 10.91
N VAL A 170 4.22 -4.30 9.87
CA VAL A 170 4.30 -5.66 9.32
C VAL A 170 4.79 -6.65 10.37
N VAL A 171 5.77 -6.27 11.17
CA VAL A 171 6.27 -7.10 12.28
C VAL A 171 5.19 -7.33 13.33
N CYS A 172 4.44 -6.30 13.75
CA CYS A 172 3.32 -6.45 14.69
C CYS A 172 2.29 -7.46 14.17
N ILE A 173 1.96 -7.39 12.88
CA ILE A 173 1.00 -8.30 12.27
C ILE A 173 1.55 -9.72 12.15
N ALA A 174 2.84 -9.87 11.79
CA ALA A 174 3.51 -11.17 11.76
C ALA A 174 3.52 -11.86 13.13
N PHE A 175 3.56 -11.08 14.22
CA PHE A 175 3.37 -11.56 15.60
C PHE A 175 1.91 -11.71 16.01
N GLN A 176 0.97 -11.65 15.07
CA GLN A 176 -0.47 -11.81 15.30
C GLN A 176 -1.07 -10.76 16.26
N VAL A 177 -0.46 -9.58 16.32
CA VAL A 177 -1.06 -8.45 17.05
C VAL A 177 -2.33 -8.01 16.29
N PRO A 178 -3.47 -7.82 16.98
CA PRO A 178 -4.70 -7.39 16.32
C PRO A 178 -4.51 -6.12 15.47
N ALA A 179 -5.29 -5.95 14.41
CA ALA A 179 -5.12 -4.86 13.43
C ALA A 179 -5.16 -3.46 14.06
N ILE A 180 -6.10 -3.20 14.99
CA ILE A 180 -6.23 -1.88 15.62
C ILE A 180 -4.99 -1.49 16.42
N PRO A 181 -4.46 -2.30 17.35
CA PRO A 181 -3.18 -2.02 18.01
C PRO A 181 -2.02 -1.84 17.03
N SER A 182 -1.94 -2.65 15.96
CA SER A 182 -0.88 -2.54 14.96
C SER A 182 -0.93 -1.20 14.23
N PHE A 183 -2.13 -0.73 13.85
CA PHE A 183 -2.31 0.60 13.28
C PHE A 183 -1.91 1.71 14.24
N LEU A 184 -2.27 1.59 15.53
CA LEU A 184 -1.88 2.59 16.54
C LEU A 184 -0.36 2.66 16.72
N VAL A 185 0.33 1.52 16.73
CA VAL A 185 1.79 1.47 16.78
C VAL A 185 2.40 2.09 15.52
N GLY A 186 1.88 1.75 14.33
CA GLY A 186 2.32 2.35 13.05
C GLY A 186 2.13 3.87 13.01
N ILE A 187 1.00 4.36 13.54
CA ILE A 187 0.73 5.80 13.69
C ILE A 187 1.72 6.44 14.66
N ALA A 188 1.95 5.85 15.84
CA ALA A 188 2.84 6.40 16.84
C ALA A 188 4.30 6.49 16.34
N VAL A 189 4.80 5.43 15.70
CA VAL A 189 6.14 5.40 15.13
C VAL A 189 6.27 6.42 14.00
N GLY A 190 5.30 6.48 13.08
CA GLY A 190 5.28 7.47 12.00
C GLY A 190 5.18 8.92 12.53
N ALA A 191 4.42 9.15 13.60
CA ALA A 191 4.32 10.48 14.24
C ALA A 191 5.67 10.93 14.85
N ILE A 192 6.37 10.01 15.52
CA ILE A 192 7.72 10.27 16.05
C ILE A 192 8.67 10.62 14.90
N GLU A 193 8.63 9.85 13.84
CA GLU A 193 9.46 10.07 12.65
C GLU A 193 9.15 11.38 11.94
N ALA A 194 7.88 11.72 11.77
CA ALA A 194 7.47 13.00 11.18
C ALA A 194 8.04 14.19 11.94
N VAL A 195 8.02 14.16 13.27
CA VAL A 195 8.51 15.26 14.10
C VAL A 195 10.03 15.29 14.15
N PHE A 196 10.69 14.15 14.43
CA PHE A 196 12.12 14.12 14.71
C PHE A 196 13.00 13.97 13.46
N TYR A 197 12.52 13.31 12.42
CA TYR A 197 13.31 13.05 11.21
C TYR A 197 12.93 14.01 10.06
N GLN A 198 11.63 14.27 9.86
CA GLN A 198 11.17 15.21 8.82
C GLN A 198 11.09 16.66 9.33
N GLY A 199 11.10 16.89 10.64
CA GLY A 199 11.00 18.23 11.22
C GLY A 199 9.59 18.84 11.11
N VAL A 200 8.56 18.02 10.97
CA VAL A 200 7.17 18.46 10.87
C VAL A 200 6.71 19.03 12.21
N ASP A 201 6.06 20.20 12.18
CA ASP A 201 5.55 20.82 13.39
C ASP A 201 4.43 19.98 14.03
N ALA A 202 4.48 19.78 15.34
CA ALA A 202 3.49 18.98 16.07
C ALA A 202 2.06 19.48 15.86
N SER A 203 1.88 20.80 15.70
CA SER A 203 0.58 21.41 15.39
C SER A 203 0.06 21.02 14.00
N MET A 204 0.95 20.93 13.01
CA MET A 204 0.64 20.50 11.65
C MET A 204 0.29 19.01 11.64
N LEU A 205 1.07 18.18 12.36
CA LEU A 205 0.79 16.76 12.50
C LEU A 205 -0.57 16.48 13.12
N LEU A 206 -0.92 17.14 14.22
CA LEU A 206 -2.24 17.04 14.87
C LEU A 206 -3.37 17.53 13.95
N GLY A 207 -3.14 18.60 13.20
CA GLY A 207 -4.08 19.09 12.18
C GLY A 207 -4.35 18.05 11.11
N ALA A 208 -3.30 17.40 10.60
CA ALA A 208 -3.39 16.35 9.58
C ALA A 208 -4.09 15.09 10.11
N MET A 209 -3.88 14.71 11.36
CA MET A 209 -4.58 13.57 11.97
C MET A 209 -6.10 13.77 12.06
N VAL A 210 -6.57 15.02 12.13
CA VAL A 210 -8.01 15.35 12.28
C VAL A 210 -8.66 15.67 10.93
N ARG A 211 -7.96 16.39 10.06
CA ARG A 211 -8.52 16.90 8.79
C ARG A 211 -8.08 16.10 7.56
N GLY A 212 -7.04 15.30 7.67
CA GLY A 212 -6.29 14.69 6.59
C GLY A 212 -4.99 15.44 6.34
N ALA A 213 -4.03 14.81 5.67
CA ALA A 213 -2.79 15.46 5.28
C ALA A 213 -3.06 16.37 4.07
N GLU A 214 -2.83 17.65 4.23
CA GLU A 214 -2.68 18.59 3.13
C GLU A 214 -1.17 18.79 2.93
N SER A 215 -0.61 18.24 1.86
CA SER A 215 0.79 18.46 1.51
C SER A 215 0.86 19.42 0.33
N ASN A 216 1.82 20.34 0.37
CA ASN A 216 2.10 21.29 -0.71
C ASN A 216 3.42 20.89 -1.39
N THR A 217 3.46 19.67 -1.92
CA THR A 217 4.65 19.13 -2.59
C THR A 217 4.74 19.54 -4.07
N GLY A 218 3.67 20.16 -4.61
CA GLY A 218 3.52 20.41 -6.05
C GLY A 218 3.21 19.14 -6.85
N ALA A 219 3.11 18.00 -6.20
CA ALA A 219 2.64 16.76 -6.79
C ALA A 219 1.13 16.63 -6.52
N GLN A 220 0.32 16.92 -7.51
CA GLN A 220 -1.14 17.05 -7.42
C GLN A 220 -1.85 15.83 -6.81
N PHE A 221 -1.23 14.65 -6.81
CA PHE A 221 -1.75 13.41 -6.22
C PHE A 221 -1.42 13.23 -4.72
N ILE A 222 -0.52 14.06 -4.17
CA ILE A 222 -0.20 14.10 -2.74
C ILE A 222 -0.92 15.28 -2.08
N ASP A 223 -1.24 16.32 -2.86
CA ASP A 223 -1.79 17.60 -2.40
C ASP A 223 -3.34 17.59 -2.33
N THR A 224 -4.02 16.45 -2.60
CA THR A 224 -5.47 16.24 -2.49
C THR A 224 -5.79 15.31 -1.35
#